data_fa6b1d9234c65a4d6f39c0c83f7d5ec1
#
_entry.id   fa6b1d9234c65a4d6f39c0c83f7d5ec1
#
_cell.length_a   1.000
_cell.length_b   1.000
_cell.length_c   1.000
_cell.angle_alpha   90.00
_cell.angle_beta   90.00
_cell.angle_gamma   90.00
#
_symmetry.space_group_name_H-M   'P 1'
#
loop_
_entity.id
_entity.type
_entity.pdbx_description
1 polymer ?
#
loop_
_entity_poly.entity_id
_entity_poly.type
_entity_poly.pdbx_seq_one_letter_code
_entity_poly.pdbx_strand_id
1 'polypeptide(L)'
;MKLYLTEKQMKDIDAMVAQNLPLNQIVNKIFNDLPRCLEGVWERIEDMFLSELSTGIGLSERNNGTGVRLDVGYYTANKFGVSVLWSDPDTSTPLDDMQKVFDKALEDQNTVTDIWLDDAALKGLYQSKQVRGQYAFDNKVTAQEGVGVPTLDFDKAAQVVKTKWDVTLHRVARKIKTEINGVKKSHSPWQQGMVVFTCDEKLGSLVWTNTAETTRRVAGVEY
;
A
#
# COMPACT_ATOMS: atom_id res chain seq x y z
N MET A 1 21.16 3.82 1.64
CA MET A 1 21.06 4.39 3.01
C MET A 1 22.44 4.42 3.59
N LYS A 2 22.95 5.57 4.04
CA LYS A 2 24.22 5.67 4.76
C LYS A 2 23.90 5.68 6.25
N LEU A 3 24.44 4.73 6.99
CA LEU A 3 24.33 4.68 8.42
C LEU A 3 25.64 5.18 9.03
N TYR A 4 25.54 6.06 9.99
CA TYR A 4 26.69 6.59 10.73
C TYR A 4 26.60 6.12 12.17
N LEU A 5 27.74 5.75 12.73
CA LEU A 5 27.83 5.50 14.16
C LEU A 5 27.70 6.83 14.92
N THR A 6 26.78 6.86 15.87
CA THR A 6 26.65 7.99 16.78
C THR A 6 27.78 7.98 17.80
N GLU A 7 28.11 9.13 18.36
CA GLU A 7 29.13 9.24 19.43
C GLU A 7 28.84 8.31 20.61
N LYS A 8 27.56 8.12 20.95
CA LYS A 8 27.13 7.19 21.98
C LYS A 8 27.46 5.74 21.61
N GLN A 9 27.18 5.34 20.36
CA GLN A 9 27.50 3.99 19.88
C GLN A 9 29.01 3.73 19.86
N MET A 10 29.81 4.72 19.48
CA MET A 10 31.27 4.61 19.53
C MET A 10 31.77 4.42 20.98
N LYS A 11 31.26 5.19 21.94
CA LYS A 11 31.58 5.02 23.36
C LYS A 11 31.13 3.66 23.91
N ASP A 12 29.97 3.19 23.51
CA ASP A 12 29.49 1.85 23.90
C ASP A 12 30.41 0.74 23.35
N ILE A 13 30.89 0.87 22.11
CA ILE A 13 31.86 -0.05 21.50
C ILE A 13 33.19 -0.02 22.26
N ASP A 14 33.74 1.16 22.57
CA ASP A 14 34.96 1.30 23.31
C ASP A 14 34.87 0.67 24.72
N ALA A 15 33.70 0.81 25.36
CA ALA A 15 33.44 0.18 26.65
C ALA A 15 33.38 -1.36 26.53
N MET A 16 32.79 -1.88 25.46
CA MET A 16 32.76 -3.32 25.21
C MET A 16 34.11 -3.93 24.90
N VAL A 17 34.97 -3.17 24.18
CA VAL A 17 36.36 -3.56 23.92
C VAL A 17 37.17 -3.55 25.23
N ALA A 18 37.01 -2.53 26.07
CA ALA A 18 37.66 -2.41 27.35
C ALA A 18 37.27 -3.53 28.34
N GLN A 19 36.05 -4.07 28.21
CA GLN A 19 35.55 -5.21 28.98
C GLN A 19 35.98 -6.56 28.43
N ASN A 20 36.79 -6.62 27.36
CA ASN A 20 37.21 -7.82 26.67
C ASN A 20 36.04 -8.73 26.23
N LEU A 21 34.92 -8.13 25.78
CA LEU A 21 33.79 -8.91 25.29
C LEU A 21 34.15 -9.65 23.99
N PRO A 22 33.54 -10.81 23.73
CA PRO A 22 33.78 -11.56 22.51
C PRO A 22 33.56 -10.72 21.25
N LEU A 23 34.47 -10.83 20.29
CA LEU A 23 34.43 -10.07 19.03
C LEU A 23 33.06 -10.14 18.32
N ASN A 24 32.41 -11.29 18.39
CA ASN A 24 31.07 -11.51 17.79
C ASN A 24 30.00 -10.59 18.40
N GLN A 25 30.08 -10.26 19.68
CA GLN A 25 29.13 -9.36 20.32
C GLN A 25 29.36 -7.92 19.86
N ILE A 26 30.64 -7.51 19.73
CA ILE A 26 31.03 -6.20 19.24
C ILE A 26 30.60 -6.05 17.76
N VAL A 27 30.90 -7.06 16.95
CA VAL A 27 30.51 -7.09 15.52
C VAL A 27 28.99 -7.04 15.36
N ASN A 28 28.23 -7.80 16.14
CA ASN A 28 26.76 -7.75 16.10
C ASN A 28 26.19 -6.37 16.49
N LYS A 29 26.85 -5.67 17.42
CA LYS A 29 26.47 -4.32 17.81
C LYS A 29 26.71 -3.31 16.69
N ILE A 30 27.82 -3.44 15.95
CA ILE A 30 28.21 -2.57 14.84
C ILE A 30 27.36 -2.87 13.59
N PHE A 31 27.18 -4.15 13.28
CA PHE A 31 26.51 -4.61 12.06
C PHE A 31 25.03 -4.94 12.25
N ASN A 32 24.44 -4.64 13.39
CA ASN A 32 22.99 -4.82 13.61
C ASN A 32 22.14 -3.91 12.67
N ASP A 33 22.78 -2.96 12.01
CA ASP A 33 22.16 -2.11 11.00
C ASP A 33 22.03 -2.79 9.61
N LEU A 34 22.72 -3.91 9.36
CA LEU A 34 22.62 -4.61 8.07
C LEU A 34 21.21 -5.17 7.80
N PRO A 35 20.53 -5.84 8.73
CA PRO A 35 19.13 -6.24 8.56
C PRO A 35 18.24 -5.04 8.27
N ARG A 36 18.43 -3.92 8.97
CA ARG A 36 17.67 -2.69 8.76
C ARG A 36 17.91 -2.06 7.38
N CYS A 37 19.11 -2.17 6.83
CA CYS A 37 19.39 -1.72 5.47
C CYS A 37 18.63 -2.58 4.44
N LEU A 38 18.59 -3.89 4.64
CA LEU A 38 17.83 -4.81 3.79
C LEU A 38 16.32 -4.56 3.88
N GLU A 39 15.80 -4.37 5.10
CA GLU A 39 14.39 -3.98 5.32
C GLU A 39 14.06 -2.69 4.58
N GLY A 40 14.95 -1.69 4.61
CA GLY A 40 14.75 -0.43 3.88
C GLY A 40 14.66 -0.59 2.37
N VAL A 41 15.33 -1.58 1.78
CA VAL A 41 15.20 -1.91 0.35
C VAL A 41 13.81 -2.51 0.08
N TRP A 42 13.37 -3.46 0.91
CA TRP A 42 12.03 -4.05 0.78
C TRP A 42 10.92 -3.03 0.98
N GLU A 43 11.04 -2.14 1.99
CA GLU A 43 10.10 -1.04 2.19
C GLU A 43 10.03 -0.11 0.96
N ARG A 44 11.16 0.13 0.28
CA ARG A 44 11.18 0.95 -0.95
C ARG A 44 10.49 0.24 -2.11
N ILE A 45 10.67 -1.07 -2.26
CA ILE A 45 10.00 -1.85 -3.28
C ILE A 45 8.49 -1.86 -3.03
N GLU A 46 8.07 -2.04 -1.77
CA GLU A 46 6.65 -1.99 -1.38
C GLU A 46 6.04 -0.60 -1.64
N ASP A 47 6.78 0.47 -1.33
CA ASP A 47 6.38 1.85 -1.62
C ASP A 47 6.10 2.08 -3.11
N MET A 48 7.02 1.64 -3.95
CA MET A 48 6.88 1.74 -5.41
C MET A 48 5.68 0.92 -5.88
N PHE A 49 5.55 -0.33 -5.46
CA PHE A 49 4.47 -1.22 -5.87
C PHE A 49 3.09 -0.66 -5.50
N LEU A 50 2.87 -0.25 -4.26
CA LEU A 50 1.58 0.30 -3.81
C LEU A 50 1.27 1.65 -4.48
N SER A 51 2.28 2.48 -4.71
CA SER A 51 2.14 3.73 -5.47
C SER A 51 1.74 3.46 -6.92
N GLU A 52 2.42 2.53 -7.59
CA GLU A 52 2.10 2.12 -8.96
C GLU A 52 0.71 1.51 -9.06
N LEU A 53 0.33 0.66 -8.12
CA LEU A 53 -0.99 0.03 -8.10
C LEU A 53 -2.11 1.06 -7.97
N SER A 54 -1.93 2.09 -7.15
CA SER A 54 -2.96 3.12 -6.93
C SER A 54 -3.01 4.22 -7.98
N THR A 55 -1.86 4.52 -8.64
CA THR A 55 -1.76 5.65 -9.59
C THR A 55 -1.54 5.22 -11.03
N GLY A 56 -1.03 4.02 -11.25
CA GLY A 56 -0.52 3.54 -12.54
C GLY A 56 0.87 4.10 -12.90
N ILE A 57 1.53 4.81 -11.97
CA ILE A 57 2.82 5.46 -12.20
C ILE A 57 3.77 5.13 -11.06
N GLY A 58 4.88 4.48 -11.38
CA GLY A 58 5.99 4.25 -10.47
C GLY A 58 7.11 5.27 -10.68
N LEU A 59 7.58 5.86 -9.60
CA LEU A 59 8.68 6.81 -9.63
C LEU A 59 9.88 6.27 -8.86
N SER A 60 11.00 6.09 -9.55
CA SER A 60 12.30 5.85 -8.93
C SER A 60 13.14 7.12 -9.06
N GLU A 61 13.01 8.01 -8.08
CA GLU A 61 13.79 9.26 -8.04
C GLU A 61 15.14 9.04 -7.37
N ARG A 62 16.20 9.56 -7.98
CA ARG A 62 17.50 9.73 -7.35
C ARG A 62 17.59 11.10 -6.67
N ASN A 63 18.54 11.25 -5.75
CA ASN A 63 18.77 12.47 -4.98
C ASN A 63 18.98 13.76 -5.82
N ASN A 64 19.27 13.64 -7.10
CA ASN A 64 19.51 14.74 -8.04
C ASN A 64 18.36 14.95 -9.04
N GLY A 65 17.19 14.37 -8.80
CA GLY A 65 16.02 14.52 -9.66
C GLY A 65 16.07 13.73 -10.98
N THR A 66 17.15 12.97 -11.21
CA THR A 66 17.24 12.04 -12.36
C THR A 66 16.74 10.68 -11.89
N GLY A 67 15.51 10.34 -12.23
CA GLY A 67 14.90 9.07 -11.89
C GLY A 67 14.27 8.40 -13.10
N VAL A 68 13.92 7.14 -12.95
CA VAL A 68 13.13 6.41 -13.94
C VAL A 68 11.66 6.54 -13.55
N ARG A 69 10.86 7.05 -14.48
CA ARG A 69 9.40 7.01 -14.39
C ARG A 69 8.92 5.78 -15.15
N LEU A 70 8.30 4.86 -14.45
CA LEU A 70 7.59 3.74 -15.03
C LEU A 70 6.10 4.10 -15.09
N ASP A 71 5.58 4.14 -16.31
CA ASP A 71 4.14 4.29 -16.52
C ASP A 71 3.57 2.92 -16.86
N VAL A 72 2.88 2.31 -15.93
CA VAL A 72 2.25 1.00 -16.11
C VAL A 72 1.02 1.11 -16.99
N GLY A 73 0.54 2.34 -17.20
CA GLY A 73 -0.46 2.70 -18.19
C GLY A 73 -1.77 1.95 -18.07
N TYR A 74 -2.53 2.21 -17.01
CA TYR A 74 -3.94 1.77 -17.04
C TYR A 74 -4.63 2.39 -18.25
N TYR A 75 -5.30 1.55 -19.06
CA TYR A 75 -6.11 2.05 -20.15
C TYR A 75 -7.10 3.09 -19.63
N THR A 76 -7.27 4.19 -20.35
CA THR A 76 -8.17 5.28 -19.95
C THR A 76 -9.61 4.77 -19.76
N ALA A 77 -10.02 3.76 -20.55
CA ALA A 77 -11.32 3.10 -20.44
C ALA A 77 -11.54 2.38 -19.09
N ASN A 78 -10.47 2.05 -18.38
CA ASN A 78 -10.52 1.35 -17.09
C ASN A 78 -10.31 2.30 -15.90
N LYS A 79 -10.38 3.62 -16.14
CA LYS A 79 -10.34 4.64 -15.10
C LYS A 79 -11.73 5.25 -14.94
N PHE A 80 -12.34 4.99 -13.81
CA PHE A 80 -13.70 5.42 -13.51
C PHE A 80 -13.66 6.61 -12.54
N GLY A 81 -14.41 7.66 -12.88
CA GLY A 81 -14.69 8.74 -11.95
C GLY A 81 -16.04 8.51 -11.26
N VAL A 82 -16.15 8.98 -10.01
CA VAL A 82 -17.43 8.98 -9.28
C VAL A 82 -18.10 10.32 -9.41
N SER A 83 -19.43 10.33 -9.51
CA SER A 83 -20.22 11.57 -9.61
C SER A 83 -20.27 12.33 -8.29
N VAL A 84 -20.34 11.56 -7.18
CA VAL A 84 -20.35 12.07 -5.81
C VAL A 84 -19.27 11.34 -5.04
N LEU A 85 -18.43 12.09 -4.34
CA LEU A 85 -17.37 11.47 -3.54
C LEU A 85 -17.96 10.60 -2.42
N TRP A 86 -17.36 9.47 -2.16
CA TRP A 86 -17.81 8.57 -1.10
C TRP A 86 -17.69 9.16 0.32
N SER A 87 -17.00 10.29 0.46
CA SER A 87 -16.97 11.07 1.70
C SER A 87 -18.30 11.70 2.07
N ASP A 88 -19.24 11.82 1.13
CA ASP A 88 -20.62 12.23 1.39
C ASP A 88 -21.48 10.98 1.70
N PRO A 89 -21.85 10.73 2.96
CA PRO A 89 -22.55 9.52 3.34
C PRO A 89 -24.00 9.45 2.89
N ASP A 90 -24.63 10.60 2.61
CA ASP A 90 -26.07 10.66 2.33
C ASP A 90 -26.40 10.51 0.85
N THR A 91 -25.55 11.04 -0.04
CA THR A 91 -25.81 11.11 -1.48
C THR A 91 -24.90 10.24 -2.32
N SER A 92 -23.80 9.72 -1.74
CA SER A 92 -22.91 8.81 -2.48
C SER A 92 -23.53 7.44 -2.71
N THR A 93 -23.20 6.87 -3.87
CA THR A 93 -23.68 5.54 -4.30
C THR A 93 -22.51 4.59 -4.61
N PRO A 94 -21.73 4.18 -3.60
CA PRO A 94 -20.54 3.36 -3.81
C PRO A 94 -20.83 2.02 -4.51
N LEU A 95 -21.97 1.38 -4.23
CA LEU A 95 -22.33 0.10 -4.87
C LEU A 95 -22.64 0.27 -6.36
N ASP A 96 -23.24 1.40 -6.76
CA ASP A 96 -23.52 1.67 -8.17
C ASP A 96 -22.22 2.03 -8.92
N ASP A 97 -21.30 2.74 -8.25
CA ASP A 97 -19.99 3.05 -8.83
C ASP A 97 -19.16 1.78 -9.03
N MET A 98 -19.17 0.87 -8.04
CA MET A 98 -18.54 -0.44 -8.18
C MET A 98 -19.21 -1.27 -9.31
N GLN A 99 -20.53 -1.25 -9.40
CA GLN A 99 -21.26 -2.00 -10.43
C GLN A 99 -20.78 -1.62 -11.84
N LYS A 100 -20.53 -0.34 -12.11
CA LYS A 100 -20.00 0.12 -13.41
C LYS A 100 -18.66 -0.54 -13.75
N VAL A 101 -17.81 -0.76 -12.75
CA VAL A 101 -16.51 -1.43 -12.93
C VAL A 101 -16.70 -2.92 -13.23
N PHE A 102 -17.61 -3.59 -12.49
CA PHE A 102 -17.92 -4.99 -12.74
C PHE A 102 -18.54 -5.20 -14.12
N ASP A 103 -19.46 -4.34 -14.54
CA ASP A 103 -20.07 -4.41 -15.86
C ASP A 103 -19.02 -4.25 -16.97
N LYS A 104 -18.09 -3.29 -16.81
CA LYS A 104 -16.99 -3.11 -17.74
C LYS A 104 -16.02 -4.28 -17.76
N ALA A 105 -15.67 -4.83 -16.59
CA ALA A 105 -14.83 -6.02 -16.51
C ALA A 105 -15.46 -7.20 -17.24
N LEU A 106 -16.78 -7.40 -17.09
CA LEU A 106 -17.51 -8.44 -17.78
C LEU A 106 -17.53 -8.23 -19.31
N GLU A 107 -17.70 -6.99 -19.77
CA GLU A 107 -17.58 -6.66 -21.21
C GLU A 107 -16.19 -7.01 -21.76
N ASP A 108 -15.14 -6.76 -20.97
CA ASP A 108 -13.75 -7.05 -21.33
C ASP A 108 -13.37 -8.53 -21.08
N GLN A 109 -14.34 -9.40 -20.74
CA GLN A 109 -14.16 -10.83 -20.42
C GLN A 109 -13.20 -11.07 -19.23
N ASN A 110 -13.14 -10.13 -18.30
CA ASN A 110 -12.38 -10.23 -17.07
C ASN A 110 -13.30 -10.49 -15.88
N THR A 111 -12.82 -11.27 -14.91
CA THR A 111 -13.52 -11.50 -13.64
C THR A 111 -12.75 -10.82 -12.52
N VAL A 112 -13.38 -9.85 -11.86
CA VAL A 112 -12.79 -9.21 -10.68
C VAL A 112 -12.89 -10.17 -9.50
N THR A 113 -11.78 -10.37 -8.80
CA THR A 113 -11.69 -11.21 -7.59
C THR A 113 -11.41 -10.41 -6.34
N ASP A 114 -10.69 -9.29 -6.47
CA ASP A 114 -10.20 -8.52 -5.35
C ASP A 114 -10.39 -7.02 -5.53
N ILE A 115 -10.69 -6.33 -4.43
CA ILE A 115 -10.83 -4.87 -4.38
C ILE A 115 -9.89 -4.33 -3.31
N TRP A 116 -9.03 -3.39 -3.69
CA TRP A 116 -8.06 -2.75 -2.83
C TRP A 116 -8.44 -1.30 -2.58
N LEU A 117 -8.49 -0.87 -1.32
CA LEU A 117 -8.86 0.49 -0.96
C LEU A 117 -8.17 0.95 0.32
N ASP A 118 -7.99 2.27 0.44
CA ASP A 118 -7.45 2.89 1.64
C ASP A 118 -8.51 3.13 2.72
N ASP A 119 -8.06 3.61 3.88
CA ASP A 119 -8.96 3.93 4.99
C ASP A 119 -9.98 5.02 4.66
N ALA A 120 -9.65 5.96 3.76
CA ALA A 120 -10.55 7.05 3.40
C ALA A 120 -11.71 6.53 2.53
N ALA A 121 -11.40 5.75 1.49
CA ALA A 121 -12.41 5.12 0.64
C ALA A 121 -13.25 4.12 1.44
N LEU A 122 -12.62 3.33 2.31
CA LEU A 122 -13.29 2.37 3.18
C LEU A 122 -14.28 3.07 4.12
N LYS A 123 -13.86 4.18 4.74
CA LYS A 123 -14.74 4.98 5.59
C LYS A 123 -15.96 5.49 4.82
N GLY A 124 -15.76 5.98 3.61
CA GLY A 124 -16.84 6.38 2.72
C GLY A 124 -17.79 5.22 2.42
N LEU A 125 -17.25 4.04 2.13
CA LEU A 125 -18.03 2.84 1.84
C LEU A 125 -18.97 2.47 3.00
N TYR A 126 -18.44 2.26 4.21
CA TYR A 126 -19.27 1.79 5.33
C TYR A 126 -20.17 2.88 5.94
N GLN A 127 -19.88 4.15 5.73
CA GLN A 127 -20.74 5.26 6.16
C GLN A 127 -21.87 5.55 5.18
N SER A 128 -21.75 5.17 3.92
CA SER A 128 -22.75 5.41 2.90
C SER A 128 -24.12 4.86 3.28
N LYS A 129 -25.14 5.68 3.06
CA LYS A 129 -26.54 5.29 3.28
C LYS A 129 -26.95 4.10 2.41
N GLN A 130 -26.43 4.03 1.18
CA GLN A 130 -26.68 2.94 0.27
C GLN A 130 -26.17 1.60 0.82
N VAL A 131 -24.91 1.56 1.28
CA VAL A 131 -24.29 0.33 1.80
C VAL A 131 -24.95 -0.11 3.11
N ARG A 132 -25.27 0.84 4.00
CA ARG A 132 -25.99 0.55 5.24
C ARG A 132 -27.39 0.01 4.96
N GLY A 133 -28.09 0.59 3.97
CA GLY A 133 -29.41 0.13 3.56
C GLY A 133 -29.36 -1.30 2.98
N GLN A 134 -28.36 -1.60 2.15
CA GLN A 134 -28.15 -2.93 1.60
C GLN A 134 -27.86 -3.96 2.72
N TYR A 135 -26.98 -3.63 3.66
CA TYR A 135 -26.69 -4.48 4.81
C TYR A 135 -27.95 -4.78 5.65
N ALA A 136 -28.75 -3.75 5.90
CA ALA A 136 -30.01 -3.92 6.65
C ALA A 136 -31.00 -4.83 5.91
N PHE A 137 -31.10 -4.70 4.60
CA PHE A 137 -31.95 -5.56 3.76
C PHE A 137 -31.47 -7.01 3.79
N ASP A 138 -30.17 -7.25 3.56
CA ASP A 138 -29.61 -8.60 3.50
C ASP A 138 -29.72 -9.35 4.84
N ASN A 139 -29.60 -8.62 5.94
CA ASN A 139 -29.67 -9.21 7.30
C ASN A 139 -31.07 -9.10 7.93
N LYS A 140 -32.10 -8.69 7.17
CA LYS A 140 -33.48 -8.53 7.66
C LYS A 140 -33.57 -7.66 8.93
N VAL A 141 -32.72 -6.65 9.03
CA VAL A 141 -32.75 -5.69 10.13
C VAL A 141 -33.95 -4.77 9.92
N THR A 142 -35.02 -4.98 10.67
CA THR A 142 -36.18 -4.09 10.64
C THR A 142 -35.79 -2.79 11.34
N ALA A 143 -35.85 -1.67 10.62
CA ALA A 143 -35.75 -0.36 11.22
C ALA A 143 -36.96 -0.17 12.15
N GLN A 144 -36.76 -0.27 13.47
CA GLN A 144 -37.78 0.20 14.41
C GLN A 144 -37.85 1.72 14.33
N GLU A 145 -39.06 2.28 14.41
CA GLU A 145 -39.22 3.73 14.45
C GLU A 145 -38.33 4.32 15.53
N GLY A 146 -37.45 5.23 15.16
CA GLY A 146 -36.47 5.87 16.06
C GLY A 146 -35.11 5.17 16.19
N VAL A 147 -34.91 3.96 15.64
CA VAL A 147 -33.60 3.31 15.57
C VAL A 147 -33.06 3.46 14.15
N GLY A 148 -32.05 4.29 13.98
CA GLY A 148 -31.39 4.48 12.67
C GLY A 148 -30.73 3.21 12.14
N VAL A 149 -30.44 3.17 10.85
CA VAL A 149 -29.67 2.07 10.24
C VAL A 149 -28.35 1.89 11.00
N PRO A 150 -27.97 0.66 11.39
CA PRO A 150 -26.77 0.42 12.21
C PRO A 150 -25.52 0.98 11.54
N THR A 151 -24.60 1.48 12.36
CA THR A 151 -23.25 1.85 11.90
C THR A 151 -22.52 0.58 11.51
N LEU A 152 -21.95 0.58 10.30
CA LEU A 152 -21.15 -0.54 9.83
C LEU A 152 -19.69 -0.36 10.23
N ASP A 153 -18.98 -1.49 10.29
CA ASP A 153 -17.54 -1.61 10.38
C ASP A 153 -17.00 -2.24 9.09
N PHE A 154 -15.70 -2.48 9.04
CA PHE A 154 -15.04 -3.10 7.89
C PHE A 154 -15.66 -4.46 7.53
N ASP A 155 -15.84 -5.33 8.52
CA ASP A 155 -16.29 -6.70 8.27
C ASP A 155 -17.70 -6.75 7.69
N LYS A 156 -18.60 -5.90 8.19
CA LYS A 156 -19.96 -5.79 7.68
C LYS A 156 -20.01 -5.18 6.29
N ALA A 157 -19.18 -4.17 6.00
CA ALA A 157 -19.07 -3.61 4.65
C ALA A 157 -18.50 -4.64 3.67
N ALA A 158 -17.47 -5.37 4.08
CA ALA A 158 -16.90 -6.47 3.30
C ALA A 158 -17.92 -7.59 3.03
N GLN A 159 -18.77 -7.89 4.02
CA GLN A 159 -19.86 -8.86 3.83
C GLN A 159 -20.86 -8.43 2.76
N VAL A 160 -21.26 -7.14 2.71
CA VAL A 160 -22.15 -6.62 1.68
C VAL A 160 -21.54 -6.80 0.28
N VAL A 161 -20.27 -6.40 0.14
CA VAL A 161 -19.53 -6.50 -1.13
C VAL A 161 -19.39 -7.97 -1.55
N LYS A 162 -19.00 -8.83 -0.61
CA LYS A 162 -18.85 -10.27 -0.84
C LYS A 162 -20.19 -10.94 -1.22
N THR A 163 -21.27 -10.59 -0.53
CA THR A 163 -22.60 -11.15 -0.84
C THR A 163 -23.07 -10.78 -2.24
N LYS A 164 -22.72 -9.55 -2.69
CA LYS A 164 -23.19 -9.04 -3.99
C LYS A 164 -22.36 -9.56 -5.17
N TRP A 165 -21.03 -9.66 -5.04
CA TRP A 165 -20.13 -9.97 -6.17
C TRP A 165 -19.17 -11.14 -5.92
N ASP A 166 -19.16 -11.72 -4.71
CA ASP A 166 -18.24 -12.80 -4.30
C ASP A 166 -16.76 -12.42 -4.44
N VAL A 167 -16.42 -11.18 -4.08
CA VAL A 167 -15.05 -10.64 -4.14
C VAL A 167 -14.49 -10.40 -2.76
N THR A 168 -13.17 -10.38 -2.67
CA THR A 168 -12.44 -10.08 -1.43
C THR A 168 -12.09 -8.59 -1.34
N LEU A 169 -12.36 -7.99 -0.19
CA LEU A 169 -12.05 -6.59 0.08
C LEU A 169 -10.74 -6.50 0.89
N HIS A 170 -9.74 -5.81 0.35
CA HIS A 170 -8.43 -5.61 0.97
C HIS A 170 -8.26 -4.17 1.42
N ARG A 171 -7.92 -4.00 2.70
CA ARG A 171 -7.63 -2.70 3.28
C ARG A 171 -6.13 -2.39 3.16
N VAL A 172 -5.79 -1.31 2.50
CA VAL A 172 -4.42 -0.81 2.41
C VAL A 172 -4.19 0.30 3.44
N ALA A 173 -3.65 -0.09 4.60
CA ALA A 173 -3.37 0.84 5.71
C ALA A 173 -1.86 1.04 5.93
N ARG A 174 -1.03 0.66 4.95
CA ARG A 174 0.43 0.74 5.06
C ARG A 174 0.91 2.18 5.10
N LYS A 175 1.81 2.47 6.04
CA LYS A 175 2.57 3.72 6.11
C LYS A 175 4.05 3.40 6.14
N ILE A 176 4.82 4.11 5.33
CA ILE A 176 6.26 3.95 5.19
C ILE A 176 6.94 5.15 5.83
N LYS A 177 8.02 4.87 6.55
CA LYS A 177 8.86 5.90 7.18
C LYS A 177 10.10 6.11 6.34
N THR A 178 10.30 7.32 5.86
CA THR A 178 11.52 7.75 5.18
C THR A 178 12.32 8.69 6.07
N GLU A 179 13.63 8.58 6.01
CA GLU A 179 14.54 9.49 6.71
C GLU A 179 15.44 10.18 5.69
N ILE A 180 15.34 11.50 5.61
CA ILE A 180 16.16 12.34 4.75
C ILE A 180 16.82 13.40 5.63
N ASN A 181 18.15 13.44 5.64
CA ASN A 181 18.95 14.39 6.44
C ASN A 181 18.59 14.35 7.95
N GLY A 182 18.35 13.16 8.50
CA GLY A 182 18.00 12.98 9.91
C GLY A 182 16.55 13.31 10.26
N VAL A 183 15.74 13.78 9.29
CA VAL A 183 14.34 14.08 9.50
C VAL A 183 13.50 12.87 9.06
N LYS A 184 12.76 12.31 10.00
CA LYS A 184 11.85 11.18 9.76
C LYS A 184 10.48 11.70 9.31
N LYS A 185 10.00 11.23 8.16
CA LYS A 185 8.67 11.50 7.65
C LYS A 185 7.93 10.18 7.42
N SER A 186 6.64 10.17 7.70
CA SER A 186 5.77 9.05 7.38
C SER A 186 4.82 9.46 6.25
N HIS A 187 4.69 8.64 5.23
CA HIS A 187 3.74 8.84 4.14
C HIS A 187 2.99 7.55 3.84
N SER A 188 1.84 7.67 3.18
CA SER A 188 1.12 6.53 2.63
C SER A 188 1.56 6.36 1.18
N PRO A 189 2.01 5.18 0.77
CA PRO A 189 2.31 4.91 -0.64
C PRO A 189 1.05 4.85 -1.52
N TRP A 190 -0.10 4.57 -0.91
CA TRP A 190 -1.37 4.52 -1.61
C TRP A 190 -1.95 5.91 -1.81
N GLN A 191 -2.40 6.21 -3.03
CA GLN A 191 -3.09 7.48 -3.30
C GLN A 191 -4.45 7.49 -2.61
N GLN A 192 -4.68 8.53 -1.79
CA GLN A 192 -5.88 8.64 -0.97
C GLN A 192 -7.17 8.63 -1.81
N GLY A 193 -8.13 7.82 -1.39
CA GLY A 193 -9.44 7.71 -2.01
C GLY A 193 -9.48 6.89 -3.30
N MET A 194 -8.37 6.26 -3.69
CA MET A 194 -8.36 5.35 -4.84
C MET A 194 -8.85 3.96 -4.46
N VAL A 195 -9.65 3.39 -5.35
CA VAL A 195 -10.14 2.01 -5.26
C VAL A 195 -9.68 1.27 -6.50
N VAL A 196 -8.97 0.16 -6.30
CA VAL A 196 -8.39 -0.64 -7.38
C VAL A 196 -9.04 -2.02 -7.40
N PHE A 197 -9.46 -2.44 -8.58
CA PHE A 197 -10.07 -3.74 -8.82
C PHE A 197 -9.07 -4.62 -9.57
N THR A 198 -8.90 -5.85 -9.10
CA THR A 198 -7.96 -6.79 -9.70
C THR A 198 -8.63 -8.13 -9.99
N CYS A 199 -8.15 -8.80 -11.03
CA CYS A 199 -8.69 -10.09 -11.49
C CYS A 199 -7.90 -11.28 -10.91
N ASP A 200 -6.85 -11.02 -10.16
CA ASP A 200 -6.02 -12.03 -9.52
C ASP A 200 -5.37 -11.42 -8.26
N GLU A 201 -5.21 -12.23 -7.22
CA GLU A 201 -4.47 -11.83 -6.03
C GLU A 201 -2.97 -11.62 -6.33
N LYS A 202 -2.43 -12.41 -7.26
CA LYS A 202 -1.04 -12.31 -7.70
C LYS A 202 -0.91 -11.36 -8.88
N LEU A 203 -0.60 -10.09 -8.62
CA LEU A 203 -0.52 -9.03 -9.63
C LEU A 203 0.78 -9.02 -10.43
N GLY A 204 1.82 -9.73 -9.98
CA GLY A 204 3.09 -9.77 -10.66
C GLY A 204 4.17 -10.50 -9.88
N SER A 205 5.40 -10.38 -10.34
CA SER A 205 6.57 -10.96 -9.69
C SER A 205 7.75 -9.99 -9.73
N LEU A 206 8.49 -9.94 -8.63
CA LEU A 206 9.75 -9.20 -8.58
C LEU A 206 10.86 -10.08 -9.17
N VAL A 207 11.47 -9.61 -10.25
CA VAL A 207 12.55 -10.32 -10.95
C VAL A 207 13.88 -9.63 -10.64
N TRP A 208 14.84 -10.40 -10.16
CA TRP A 208 16.21 -9.97 -9.94
C TRP A 208 17.10 -10.44 -11.08
N THR A 209 17.93 -9.55 -11.56
CA THR A 209 18.98 -9.89 -12.53
C THR A 209 20.27 -9.17 -12.19
N ASN A 210 21.38 -9.80 -12.53
CA ASN A 210 22.67 -9.14 -12.43
C ASN A 210 22.86 -8.24 -13.66
N THR A 211 23.25 -6.99 -13.42
CA THR A 211 23.60 -6.09 -14.51
C THR A 211 24.93 -6.50 -15.15
N ALA A 212 25.14 -6.12 -16.41
CA ALA A 212 26.39 -6.43 -17.12
C ALA A 212 27.62 -5.86 -16.40
N GLU A 213 27.46 -4.76 -15.68
CA GLU A 213 28.51 -4.09 -14.91
C GLU A 213 28.96 -4.95 -13.70
N THR A 214 28.02 -5.67 -13.05
CA THR A 214 28.37 -6.54 -11.91
C THR A 214 29.25 -7.72 -12.32
N THR A 215 29.14 -8.19 -13.55
CA THR A 215 29.97 -9.28 -14.10
C THR A 215 31.31 -8.78 -14.62
N ARG A 216 31.46 -7.47 -14.86
CA ARG A 216 32.68 -6.83 -15.38
C ARG A 216 33.26 -5.83 -14.40
N ARG A 217 33.29 -6.16 -13.11
CA ARG A 217 33.85 -5.28 -12.10
C ARG A 217 35.31 -4.96 -12.40
N VAL A 218 35.59 -3.69 -12.59
CA VAL A 218 36.95 -3.16 -12.64
C VAL A 218 37.31 -2.69 -11.23
N ALA A 219 38.46 -3.12 -10.71
CA ALA A 219 38.92 -2.73 -9.39
C ALA A 219 39.06 -1.19 -9.29
N GLY A 220 38.44 -0.58 -8.29
CA GLY A 220 38.48 0.86 -8.05
C GLY A 220 37.37 1.70 -8.70
N VAL A 221 36.40 1.09 -9.36
CA VAL A 221 35.22 1.79 -9.89
C VAL A 221 33.99 1.42 -9.04
N GLU A 222 33.29 2.42 -8.50
CA GLU A 222 31.98 2.26 -7.85
C GLU A 222 30.88 2.31 -8.94
N TYR A 223 30.00 1.30 -8.95
CA TYR A 223 28.87 1.16 -9.88
C TYR A 223 27.55 1.47 -9.18
#